data_e97ee96bff422d8bbcd826101ab4124b
#
_entry.id   e97ee96bff422d8bbcd826101ab4124b
#
_cell.length_a   1.000
_cell.length_b   1.000
_cell.length_c   1.000
_cell.angle_alpha   90.00
_cell.angle_beta   90.00
_cell.angle_gamma   90.00
#
_symmetry.space_group_name_H-M   'P 1'
#
loop_
_entity.id
_entity.type
_entity.pdbx_description
1 polymer ?
#
loop_
_entity_poly.entity_id
_entity_poly.type
_entity_poly.pdbx_seq_one_letter_code
_entity_poly.pdbx_strand_id
1 'polypeptide(L)'
;MRAVFDTNVLVSALLSEQSTPAQAFFAALQQGEVLISAPLANEINRILHRKKFDRYLTSEQRETFLIVLVQSTTLVEITETIHICRDPKDNMLLELALSGKADVIVTGDSDLLVLHPFRGVAILKPEPFLTAYLSINS
;
A
#
# COMPACT_ATOMS: atom_id res chain seq x y z
N MET A 1 -2.43 -13.75 5.20
CA MET A 1 -2.66 -12.92 4.00
C MET A 1 -1.51 -11.94 3.84
N ARG A 2 -1.04 -11.76 2.62
CA ARG A 2 0.07 -10.86 2.28
C ARG A 2 -0.48 -9.75 1.36
N ALA A 3 -0.37 -8.51 1.79
CA ALA A 3 -1.00 -7.37 1.10
C ALA A 3 0.02 -6.30 0.69
N VAL A 4 -0.20 -5.70 -0.48
CA VAL A 4 0.53 -4.53 -0.97
C VAL A 4 -0.44 -3.35 -0.96
N PHE A 5 -0.02 -2.22 -0.41
CA PHE A 5 -0.83 -1.00 -0.38
C PHE A 5 -0.26 0.06 -1.30
N ASP A 6 -1.11 0.63 -2.15
CA ASP A 6 -0.78 1.78 -2.98
C ASP A 6 -0.36 2.95 -2.09
N THR A 7 0.61 3.72 -2.55
CA THR A 7 1.14 4.88 -1.85
C THR A 7 0.04 5.85 -1.41
N ASN A 8 -0.93 6.14 -2.28
CA ASN A 8 -2.01 7.07 -1.97
C ASN A 8 -2.91 6.55 -0.84
N VAL A 9 -3.12 5.24 -0.77
CA VAL A 9 -3.88 4.62 0.32
C VAL A 9 -3.12 4.79 1.64
N LEU A 10 -1.80 4.57 1.64
CA LEU A 10 -0.97 4.74 2.83
C LEU A 10 -0.94 6.19 3.31
N VAL A 11 -0.82 7.15 2.39
CA VAL A 11 -0.84 8.57 2.74
C VAL A 11 -2.20 8.95 3.32
N SER A 12 -3.29 8.48 2.74
CA SER A 12 -4.63 8.74 3.27
C SER A 12 -4.80 8.14 4.67
N ALA A 13 -4.25 6.95 4.92
CA ALA A 13 -4.27 6.32 6.23
C ALA A 13 -3.54 7.17 7.28
N LEU A 14 -2.41 7.78 6.90
CA LEU A 14 -1.66 8.67 7.78
C LEU A 14 -2.45 9.93 8.10
N LEU A 15 -3.09 10.52 7.09
CA LEU A 15 -3.79 11.80 7.26
C LEU A 15 -5.08 11.68 8.07
N SER A 16 -5.70 10.51 8.11
CA SER A 16 -6.94 10.30 8.84
C SER A 16 -7.01 8.89 9.41
N GLU A 17 -6.82 8.77 10.72
CA GLU A 17 -6.82 7.49 11.42
C GLU A 17 -8.16 6.76 11.39
N GLN A 18 -9.24 7.50 11.14
CA GLN A 18 -10.60 6.93 11.12
C GLN A 18 -11.08 6.61 9.72
N SER A 19 -10.26 6.88 8.70
CA SER A 19 -10.64 6.63 7.31
C SER A 19 -10.66 5.14 6.98
N THR A 20 -11.37 4.80 5.91
CA THR A 20 -11.39 3.43 5.39
C THR A 20 -9.99 2.95 5.00
N PRO A 21 -9.13 3.77 4.33
CA PRO A 21 -7.74 3.40 4.11
C PRO A 21 -6.98 3.04 5.39
N ALA A 22 -7.16 3.80 6.46
CA ALA A 22 -6.51 3.53 7.74
C ALA A 22 -7.01 2.21 8.34
N GLN A 23 -8.30 1.97 8.31
CA GLN A 23 -8.88 0.72 8.80
C GLN A 23 -8.32 -0.49 8.03
N ALA A 24 -8.24 -0.37 6.71
CA ALA A 24 -7.70 -1.43 5.87
C ALA A 24 -6.23 -1.72 6.20
N PHE A 25 -5.43 -0.68 6.34
CA PHE A 25 -4.00 -0.82 6.63
C PHE A 25 -3.76 -1.46 8.00
N PHE A 26 -4.38 -0.94 9.05
CA PHE A 26 -4.18 -1.47 10.40
C PHE A 26 -4.71 -2.89 10.54
N ALA A 27 -5.83 -3.19 9.91
CA ALA A 27 -6.36 -4.55 9.94
C ALA A 27 -5.44 -5.54 9.20
N ALA A 28 -4.85 -5.12 8.08
CA ALA A 28 -3.89 -5.95 7.35
C ALA A 28 -2.65 -6.24 8.22
N LEU A 29 -2.16 -5.24 8.96
CA LEU A 29 -1.04 -5.43 9.88
C LEU A 29 -1.37 -6.42 11.00
N GLN A 30 -2.59 -6.39 11.51
CA GLN A 30 -3.01 -7.29 12.59
C GLN A 30 -3.24 -8.72 12.13
N GLN A 31 -3.75 -8.90 10.92
CA GLN A 31 -4.21 -10.22 10.46
C GLN A 31 -3.32 -10.87 9.42
N GLY A 32 -2.26 -10.20 8.99
CA GLY A 32 -1.37 -10.73 7.97
C GLY A 32 -0.08 -9.95 7.91
N GLU A 33 0.50 -9.91 6.72
CA GLU A 33 1.71 -9.13 6.45
C GLU A 33 1.41 -8.06 5.41
N VAL A 34 1.94 -6.86 5.64
CA VAL A 34 1.97 -5.80 4.64
C VAL A 34 3.37 -5.78 4.05
N LEU A 35 3.45 -5.87 2.72
CA LEU A 35 4.72 -5.94 2.01
C LEU A 35 5.17 -4.55 1.58
N ILE A 36 6.48 -4.29 1.67
CA ILE A 36 7.08 -3.05 1.20
C ILE A 36 8.38 -3.38 0.47
N SER A 37 8.73 -2.53 -0.49
CA SER A 37 10.03 -2.59 -1.17
C SER A 37 10.77 -1.28 -0.96
N ALA A 38 12.08 -1.28 -1.21
CA ALA A 38 12.86 -0.04 -1.15
C ALA A 38 12.32 1.03 -2.12
N PRO A 39 11.98 0.70 -3.39
CA PRO A 39 11.37 1.69 -4.28
C PRO A 39 10.06 2.27 -3.75
N LEU A 40 9.19 1.43 -3.16
CA LEU A 40 7.93 1.90 -2.60
C LEU A 40 8.17 2.81 -1.39
N ALA A 41 9.08 2.45 -0.49
CA ALA A 41 9.42 3.27 0.66
C ALA A 41 9.95 4.63 0.24
N ASN A 42 10.81 4.68 -0.78
CA ASN A 42 11.32 5.94 -1.33
C ASN A 42 10.21 6.79 -1.92
N GLU A 43 9.27 6.19 -2.63
CA GLU A 43 8.12 6.90 -3.21
C GLU A 43 7.22 7.49 -2.12
N ILE A 44 6.95 6.73 -1.07
CA ILE A 44 6.16 7.21 0.07
C ILE A 44 6.85 8.40 0.71
N ASN A 45 8.15 8.31 0.96
CA ASN A 45 8.93 9.40 1.53
C ASN A 45 8.85 10.66 0.65
N ARG A 46 8.99 10.51 -0.65
CA ARG A 46 8.91 11.62 -1.61
C ARG A 46 7.54 12.31 -1.55
N ILE A 47 6.47 11.52 -1.55
CA ILE A 47 5.11 12.06 -1.52
C ILE A 47 4.81 12.77 -0.21
N LEU A 48 5.23 12.22 0.91
CA LEU A 48 4.99 12.82 2.23
C LEU A 48 5.66 14.19 2.38
N HIS A 49 6.74 14.45 1.63
CA HIS A 49 7.45 15.72 1.68
C HIS A 49 6.94 16.77 0.67
N ARG A 50 5.83 16.49 -0.03
CA ARG A 50 5.21 17.49 -0.91
C ARG A 50 4.69 18.66 -0.07
N LYS A 51 4.85 19.87 -0.60
CA LYS A 51 4.44 21.12 0.08
C LYS A 51 2.97 21.12 0.49
N LYS A 52 2.10 20.46 -0.27
CA LYS A 52 0.67 20.44 0.04
C LYS A 52 0.36 19.80 1.39
N PHE A 53 1.28 19.01 1.94
CA PHE A 53 1.11 18.39 3.25
C PHE A 53 1.72 19.18 4.40
N ASP A 54 2.43 20.29 4.13
CA ASP A 54 3.09 21.08 5.18
C ASP A 54 2.10 21.62 6.22
N ARG A 55 0.87 21.89 5.83
CA ARG A 55 -0.17 22.38 6.73
C ARG A 55 -0.78 21.29 7.61
N TYR A 56 -0.55 20.02 7.28
CA TYR A 56 -1.14 18.87 7.99
C TYR A 56 -0.11 18.05 8.73
N LEU A 57 1.15 18.06 8.29
CA LEU A 57 2.19 17.18 8.80
C LEU A 57 3.45 17.97 9.12
N THR A 58 3.97 17.77 10.34
CA THR A 58 5.30 18.28 10.71
C THR A 58 6.36 17.33 10.15
N SER A 59 7.62 17.79 10.12
CA SER A 59 8.74 16.92 9.73
C SER A 59 8.86 15.73 10.68
N GLU A 60 8.62 15.95 11.96
CA GLU A 60 8.66 14.88 12.96
C GLU A 60 7.59 13.83 12.74
N GLN A 61 6.37 14.25 12.41
CA GLN A 61 5.28 13.33 12.12
C GLN A 61 5.57 12.46 10.89
N ARG A 62 6.15 13.05 9.84
CA ARG A 62 6.53 12.32 8.62
C ARG A 62 7.60 11.29 8.92
N GLU A 63 8.63 11.67 9.66
CA GLU A 63 9.72 10.78 10.05
C GLU A 63 9.20 9.61 10.91
N THR A 64 8.39 9.91 11.90
CA THR A 64 7.79 8.89 12.78
C THR A 64 6.96 7.90 11.98
N PHE A 65 6.14 8.38 11.04
CA PHE A 65 5.34 7.51 10.20
C PHE A 65 6.21 6.55 9.38
N LEU A 66 7.27 7.08 8.76
CA LEU A 66 8.18 6.27 7.95
C LEU A 66 8.87 5.19 8.78
N ILE A 67 9.31 5.54 9.99
CA ILE A 67 9.95 4.58 10.90
C ILE A 67 8.96 3.47 11.27
N VAL A 68 7.76 3.84 11.68
CA VAL A 68 6.72 2.87 12.05
C VAL A 68 6.35 1.98 10.85
N LEU A 69 6.22 2.57 9.67
CA LEU A 69 5.91 1.84 8.44
C LEU A 69 6.97 0.78 8.16
N VAL A 70 8.24 1.16 8.18
CA VAL A 70 9.34 0.22 7.91
C VAL A 70 9.41 -0.88 8.97
N GLN A 71 9.20 -0.53 10.24
CA GLN A 71 9.25 -1.51 11.33
C GLN A 71 8.06 -2.48 11.33
N SER A 72 6.91 -2.04 10.82
CA SER A 72 5.66 -2.81 10.86
C SER A 72 5.43 -3.67 9.63
N THR A 73 6.19 -3.46 8.57
CA THR A 73 5.97 -4.13 7.28
C THR A 73 7.10 -5.11 6.98
N THR A 74 6.87 -5.97 5.99
CA THR A 74 7.85 -6.95 5.54
C THR A 74 8.55 -6.44 4.29
N LEU A 75 9.87 -6.26 4.37
CA LEU A 75 10.67 -5.82 3.23
C LEU A 75 10.83 -6.96 2.23
N VAL A 76 10.53 -6.69 0.97
CA VAL A 76 10.63 -7.65 -0.13
C VAL A 76 11.66 -7.17 -1.15
N GLU A 77 12.57 -8.05 -1.54
CA GLU A 77 13.48 -7.79 -2.64
C GLU A 77 12.75 -7.99 -3.97
N ILE A 78 12.84 -7.01 -4.87
CA ILE A 78 12.16 -7.07 -6.16
C ILE A 78 12.94 -7.97 -7.12
N THR A 79 12.28 -9.02 -7.61
CA THR A 79 12.86 -9.98 -8.56
C THR A 79 12.12 -10.00 -9.89
N GLU A 80 10.95 -9.34 -9.98
CA GLU A 80 10.10 -9.30 -11.16
C GLU A 80 10.16 -7.93 -11.81
N THR A 81 10.01 -7.89 -13.14
CA THR A 81 9.98 -6.65 -13.91
C THR A 81 8.67 -6.61 -14.71
N ILE A 82 7.90 -5.52 -14.55
CA ILE A 82 6.60 -5.34 -15.21
C ILE A 82 6.60 -4.01 -15.98
N HIS A 83 6.10 -4.04 -17.22
CA HIS A 83 6.06 -2.87 -18.11
C HIS A 83 4.70 -2.71 -18.80
N ILE A 84 3.61 -2.93 -18.08
CA ILE A 84 2.27 -2.91 -18.70
C ILE A 84 1.44 -1.67 -18.36
N CYS A 85 1.81 -0.94 -17.31
CA CYS A 85 1.06 0.24 -16.87
C CYS A 85 1.61 1.51 -17.51
N ARG A 86 0.72 2.49 -17.75
CA ARG A 86 1.12 3.81 -18.26
C ARG A 86 1.99 4.55 -17.26
N ASP A 87 1.68 4.44 -15.97
CA ASP A 87 2.48 5.05 -14.90
C ASP A 87 3.46 4.00 -14.37
N PRO A 88 4.79 4.29 -14.40
CA PRO A 88 5.79 3.38 -13.87
C PRO A 88 5.60 3.03 -12.39
N LYS A 89 4.95 3.90 -11.63
CA LYS A 89 4.67 3.65 -10.20
C LYS A 89 3.69 2.50 -10.03
N ASP A 90 2.77 2.32 -10.97
CA ASP A 90 1.82 1.20 -10.92
C ASP A 90 2.53 -0.11 -11.21
N ASN A 91 3.48 -0.11 -12.14
CA ASN A 91 4.33 -1.28 -12.39
C ASN A 91 5.09 -1.69 -11.13
N MET A 92 5.56 -0.72 -10.36
CA MET A 92 6.28 -0.97 -9.12
C MET A 92 5.43 -1.75 -8.10
N LEU A 93 4.15 -1.45 -8.00
CA LEU A 93 3.23 -2.16 -7.12
C LEU A 93 3.00 -3.60 -7.59
N LEU A 94 2.86 -3.82 -8.89
CA LEU A 94 2.72 -5.16 -9.46
C LEU A 94 3.99 -5.98 -9.26
N GLU A 95 5.15 -5.37 -9.46
CA GLU A 95 6.45 -6.02 -9.23
C GLU A 95 6.59 -6.46 -7.78
N LEU A 96 6.22 -5.61 -6.83
CA LEU A 96 6.26 -5.94 -5.42
C LEU A 96 5.30 -7.09 -5.10
N ALA A 97 4.08 -7.05 -5.63
CA ALA A 97 3.09 -8.09 -5.37
C ALA A 97 3.56 -9.45 -5.88
N LEU A 98 4.13 -9.50 -7.09
CA LEU A 98 4.63 -10.75 -7.65
C LEU A 98 5.88 -11.24 -6.92
N SER A 99 6.83 -10.35 -6.66
CA SER A 99 8.09 -10.70 -5.97
C SER A 99 7.83 -11.22 -4.56
N GLY A 100 6.86 -10.63 -3.87
CA GLY A 100 6.50 -10.98 -2.50
C GLY A 100 5.41 -12.04 -2.38
N LYS A 101 4.87 -12.51 -3.50
CA LYS A 101 3.76 -13.48 -3.52
C LYS A 101 2.57 -12.97 -2.73
N ALA A 102 2.16 -11.73 -3.01
CA ALA A 102 1.02 -11.11 -2.36
C ALA A 102 -0.30 -11.75 -2.78
N ASP A 103 -1.26 -11.73 -1.88
CA ASP A 103 -2.63 -12.15 -2.17
C ASP A 103 -3.45 -11.01 -2.77
N VAL A 104 -3.12 -9.77 -2.39
CA VAL A 104 -3.94 -8.62 -2.74
C VAL A 104 -3.12 -7.34 -2.83
N ILE A 105 -3.51 -6.46 -3.76
CA ILE A 105 -3.07 -5.07 -3.84
C ILE A 105 -4.28 -4.21 -3.46
N VAL A 106 -4.11 -3.32 -2.51
CA VAL A 106 -5.15 -2.37 -2.08
C VAL A 106 -4.87 -1.02 -2.69
N THR A 107 -5.79 -0.54 -3.53
CA THR A 107 -5.61 0.70 -4.31
C THR A 107 -6.95 1.35 -4.63
N GLY A 108 -6.93 2.66 -4.87
CA GLY A 108 -8.07 3.37 -5.43
C GLY A 108 -7.87 3.74 -6.90
N ASP A 109 -6.74 3.38 -7.50
CA ASP A 109 -6.40 3.76 -8.86
C ASP A 109 -7.12 2.88 -9.88
N SER A 110 -7.95 3.50 -10.74
CA SER A 110 -8.70 2.78 -11.76
C SER A 110 -7.80 2.04 -12.75
N ASP A 111 -6.61 2.57 -13.04
CA ASP A 111 -5.67 1.91 -13.96
C ASP A 111 -5.15 0.58 -13.42
N LEU A 112 -5.06 0.45 -12.09
CA LEU A 112 -4.73 -0.83 -11.45
C LEU A 112 -5.95 -1.72 -11.28
N LEU A 113 -7.08 -1.15 -10.87
CA LEU A 113 -8.31 -1.91 -10.61
C LEU A 113 -8.79 -2.68 -11.83
N VAL A 114 -8.60 -2.13 -13.04
CA VAL A 114 -9.00 -2.82 -14.28
C VAL A 114 -8.19 -4.08 -14.55
N LEU A 115 -7.04 -4.24 -13.90
CA LEU A 115 -6.19 -5.42 -14.07
C LEU A 115 -6.60 -6.58 -13.16
N HIS A 116 -7.57 -6.39 -12.28
CA HIS A 116 -8.00 -7.40 -11.33
C HIS A 116 -8.65 -8.61 -12.02
N PRO A 117 -8.29 -9.88 -11.65
CA PRO A 117 -7.09 -10.23 -10.90
C PRO A 117 -5.86 -10.26 -11.81
N PHE A 118 -4.72 -9.96 -11.25
CA PHE A 118 -3.47 -9.95 -12.01
C PHE A 118 -2.60 -11.12 -11.56
N ARG A 119 -2.46 -12.13 -12.41
CA ARG A 119 -1.65 -13.33 -12.13
C ARG A 119 -1.94 -13.92 -10.74
N GLY A 120 -3.22 -14.03 -10.41
CA GLY A 120 -3.66 -14.57 -9.13
C GLY A 120 -3.67 -13.57 -7.97
N VAL A 121 -3.24 -12.33 -8.19
CA VAL A 121 -3.27 -11.28 -7.17
C VAL A 121 -4.57 -10.50 -7.32
N ALA A 122 -5.37 -10.44 -6.24
CA ALA A 122 -6.56 -9.60 -6.23
C ALA A 122 -6.17 -8.13 -6.19
N ILE A 123 -6.94 -7.27 -6.85
CA ILE A 123 -6.72 -5.82 -6.81
C ILE A 123 -8.04 -5.18 -6.36
N LEU A 124 -8.06 -4.61 -5.16
CA LEU A 124 -9.28 -4.17 -4.51
C LEU A 124 -9.13 -2.77 -3.91
N LYS A 125 -10.22 -2.03 -3.86
CA LYS A 125 -10.32 -0.81 -3.06
C LYS A 125 -10.31 -1.18 -1.57
N PRO A 126 -10.00 -0.21 -0.67
CA PRO A 126 -9.97 -0.48 0.76
C PRO A 126 -11.24 -1.11 1.32
N GLU A 127 -12.41 -0.63 0.94
CA GLU A 127 -13.67 -1.16 1.47
C GLU A 127 -13.95 -2.61 1.04
N PRO A 128 -13.88 -2.98 -0.25
CA PRO A 128 -13.99 -4.38 -0.65
C PRO A 128 -12.92 -5.27 -0.02
N PHE A 129 -11.71 -4.75 0.19
CA PHE A 129 -10.65 -5.48 0.87
C PHE A 129 -11.06 -5.83 2.30
N LEU A 130 -11.58 -4.86 3.05
CA LEU A 130 -12.07 -5.09 4.41
C LEU A 130 -13.16 -6.16 4.44
N THR A 131 -14.10 -6.09 3.51
CA THR A 131 -15.18 -7.06 3.43
C THR A 131 -14.67 -8.47 3.10
N ALA A 132 -13.76 -8.58 2.12
CA ALA A 132 -13.29 -9.88 1.65
C ALA A 132 -12.38 -10.61 2.63
N TYR A 133 -11.51 -9.87 3.33
CA TYR A 133 -10.44 -10.47 4.12
C TYR A 133 -10.65 -10.38 5.62
N LEU A 134 -11.46 -9.43 6.10
CA LEU A 134 -11.48 -9.08 7.51
C LEU A 134 -12.85 -9.29 8.18
N SER A 135 -13.93 -9.36 7.43
CA SER A 135 -15.26 -9.56 7.97
C SER A 135 -15.43 -10.97 8.58
N ILE A 136 -14.59 -11.91 8.19
CA ILE A 136 -14.66 -13.30 8.64
C ILE A 136 -14.33 -13.42 10.13
N ASN A 137 -13.57 -12.49 10.67
CA ASN A 137 -13.03 -12.54 12.02
C ASN A 137 -13.80 -11.66 13.00
N SER A 138 -14.89 -11.10 12.57
CA SER A 138 -15.73 -10.25 13.42
C SER A 138 -16.70 -11.07 14.26
#